data_602219dce18483cdf054906c58c71439
#
_entry.id   602219dce18483cdf054906c58c71439
#
_cell.length_a   1.000
_cell.length_b   1.000
_cell.length_c   1.000
_cell.angle_alpha   90.00
_cell.angle_beta   90.00
_cell.angle_gamma   90.00
#
_symmetry.space_group_name_H-M   'P 1'
#
loop_
_entity.id
_entity.type
_entity.pdbx_description
1 polymer ?
#
loop_
_entity_poly.entity_id
_entity_poly.type
_entity_poly.pdbx_seq_one_letter_code
_entity_poly.pdbx_strand_id
1 'polypeptide(L)'
;RIPILERRAAELEATAQQSAAQLTAIRSAAAEQLSSEITAHFTDLGMEHARLDIRLIPSEKLTVAGAESVQFFFQPNPGQQGGPLSKIASGGELSRVSLAIQVITATRLAKPTLVFDEVDVGIGGKTAAKVGELLTELARNAQVLVVTHQPQVAGQADQLSLIHISEPTRPNE
;
A
#
# COMPACT_ATOMS: atom_id res chain seq x y z
N ARG A 1 26.53 7.35 -43.84
CA ARG A 1 25.28 7.00 -43.11
C ARG A 1 25.55 6.51 -41.70
N ILE A 2 26.57 5.69 -41.45
CA ILE A 2 26.92 5.17 -40.11
C ILE A 2 27.20 6.28 -39.10
N PRO A 3 28.07 7.28 -39.36
CA PRO A 3 28.36 8.34 -38.37
C PRO A 3 27.14 9.18 -38.00
N ILE A 4 26.17 9.32 -38.89
CA ILE A 4 24.93 10.07 -38.60
C ILE A 4 24.05 9.29 -37.63
N LEU A 5 23.96 7.96 -37.79
CA LEU A 5 23.19 7.10 -36.90
C LEU A 5 23.82 6.99 -35.53
N GLU A 6 25.14 6.88 -35.46
CA GLU A 6 25.89 6.85 -34.20
C GLU A 6 25.71 8.16 -33.41
N ARG A 7 25.82 9.30 -34.09
CA ARG A 7 25.55 10.60 -33.47
C ARG A 7 24.13 10.69 -32.95
N ARG A 8 23.15 10.27 -33.76
CA ARG A 8 21.74 10.30 -33.36
C ARG A 8 21.45 9.38 -32.18
N ALA A 9 22.06 8.19 -32.14
CA ALA A 9 21.96 7.28 -31.02
C ALA A 9 22.53 7.91 -29.73
N ALA A 10 23.71 8.53 -29.78
CA ALA A 10 24.30 9.20 -28.64
C ALA A 10 23.46 10.39 -28.14
N GLU A 11 22.88 11.20 -29.03
CA GLU A 11 21.97 12.30 -28.68
C GLU A 11 20.71 11.80 -27.98
N LEU A 12 20.12 10.70 -28.46
CA LEU A 12 18.93 10.10 -27.85
C LEU A 12 19.24 9.47 -26.50
N GLU A 13 20.40 8.81 -26.38
CA GLU A 13 20.84 8.23 -25.11
C GLU A 13 21.07 9.32 -24.04
N ALA A 14 21.72 10.42 -24.39
CA ALA A 14 21.90 11.55 -23.50
C ALA A 14 20.56 12.15 -23.04
N THR A 15 19.59 12.29 -23.96
CA THR A 15 18.25 12.78 -23.65
C THR A 15 17.50 11.82 -22.73
N ALA A 16 17.60 10.52 -22.97
CA ALA A 16 16.98 9.51 -22.12
C ALA A 16 17.59 9.50 -20.71
N GLN A 17 18.91 9.61 -20.60
CA GLN A 17 19.60 9.71 -19.31
C GLN A 17 19.19 10.96 -18.53
N GLN A 18 19.06 12.09 -19.20
CA GLN A 18 18.59 13.33 -18.57
C GLN A 18 17.15 13.19 -18.05
N SER A 19 16.25 12.61 -18.84
CA SER A 19 14.86 12.37 -18.44
C SER A 19 14.77 11.40 -17.26
N ALA A 20 15.61 10.36 -17.26
CA ALA A 20 15.68 9.41 -16.16
C ALA A 20 16.18 10.09 -14.87
N ALA A 21 17.19 10.93 -14.94
CA ALA A 21 17.70 11.68 -13.77
C ALA A 21 16.61 12.62 -13.18
N GLN A 22 15.83 13.29 -14.02
CA GLN A 22 14.69 14.10 -13.57
C GLN A 22 13.62 13.25 -12.89
N LEU A 23 13.30 12.09 -13.45
CA LEU A 23 12.35 11.15 -12.87
C LEU A 23 12.82 10.62 -11.50
N THR A 24 14.10 10.28 -11.39
CA THR A 24 14.71 9.84 -10.12
C THR A 24 14.59 10.93 -9.04
N ALA A 25 14.87 12.19 -9.37
CA ALA A 25 14.75 13.30 -8.43
C ALA A 25 13.29 13.47 -7.92
N ILE A 26 12.31 13.42 -8.83
CA ILE A 26 10.88 13.52 -8.48
C ILE A 26 10.46 12.32 -7.59
N ARG A 27 10.88 11.11 -7.95
CA ARG A 27 10.57 9.90 -7.18
C ARG A 27 11.20 9.91 -5.80
N SER A 28 12.44 10.39 -5.67
CA SER A 28 13.10 10.49 -4.36
C SER A 28 12.33 11.40 -3.40
N ALA A 29 11.94 12.59 -3.86
CA ALA A 29 11.14 13.50 -3.05
C ALA A 29 9.77 12.91 -2.69
N ALA A 30 9.09 12.28 -3.65
CA ALA A 30 7.81 11.63 -3.41
C ALA A 30 7.93 10.42 -2.47
N ALA A 31 9.00 9.63 -2.58
CA ALA A 31 9.25 8.48 -1.73
C ALA A 31 9.44 8.89 -0.26
N GLU A 32 10.23 9.94 -0.01
CA GLU A 32 10.44 10.47 1.35
C GLU A 32 9.12 10.97 1.96
N GLN A 33 8.37 11.78 1.21
CA GLN A 33 7.08 12.30 1.67
C GLN A 33 6.08 11.18 1.96
N LEU A 34 5.88 10.26 1.02
CA LEU A 34 4.93 9.15 1.17
C LEU A 34 5.34 8.19 2.29
N SER A 35 6.62 7.89 2.46
CA SER A 35 7.12 7.07 3.58
C SER A 35 6.74 7.68 4.92
N SER A 36 6.90 8.98 5.07
CA SER A 36 6.53 9.72 6.28
C SER A 36 5.02 9.71 6.52
N GLU A 37 4.23 10.08 5.50
CA GLU A 37 2.78 10.14 5.58
C GLU A 37 2.15 8.78 5.91
N ILE A 38 2.58 7.71 5.23
CA ILE A 38 2.09 6.34 5.47
C ILE A 38 2.46 5.88 6.88
N THR A 39 3.70 6.11 7.32
CA THR A 39 4.16 5.73 8.65
C THR A 39 3.37 6.43 9.76
N ALA A 40 2.95 7.66 9.55
CA ALA A 40 2.13 8.40 10.51
C ALA A 40 0.77 7.73 10.78
N HIS A 41 0.17 7.07 9.78
CA HIS A 41 -1.09 6.33 9.96
C HIS A 41 -0.93 5.00 10.72
N PHE A 42 0.28 4.47 10.86
CA PHE A 42 0.48 3.17 11.49
C PHE A 42 0.10 3.13 12.97
N THR A 43 0.24 4.23 13.69
CA THR A 43 -0.22 4.34 15.08
C THR A 43 -1.73 4.11 15.19
N ASP A 44 -2.50 4.75 14.32
CA ASP A 44 -3.96 4.60 14.25
C ASP A 44 -4.39 3.17 13.88
N LEU A 45 -3.51 2.44 13.18
CA LEU A 45 -3.73 1.07 12.71
C LEU A 45 -3.20 0.01 13.69
N GLY A 46 -2.76 0.38 14.89
CA GLY A 46 -2.20 -0.54 15.89
C GLY A 46 -0.82 -1.08 15.52
N MET A 47 -0.05 -0.31 14.78
CA MET A 47 1.32 -0.63 14.35
C MET A 47 2.29 0.49 14.77
N GLU A 48 2.27 0.88 16.05
CA GLU A 48 2.95 2.08 16.59
C GLU A 48 4.45 2.13 16.29
N HIS A 49 5.09 0.97 16.17
CA HIS A 49 6.52 0.85 15.96
C HIS A 49 6.90 0.52 14.51
N ALA A 50 5.90 0.29 13.68
CA ALA A 50 6.11 -0.06 12.28
C ALA A 50 6.64 1.15 11.48
N ARG A 51 7.42 0.87 10.44
CA ARG A 51 7.93 1.85 9.51
C ARG A 51 7.82 1.33 8.09
N LEU A 52 7.47 2.23 7.19
CA LEU A 52 7.53 1.98 5.75
C LEU A 52 8.60 2.89 5.15
N ASP A 53 9.43 2.31 4.31
CA ASP A 53 10.49 2.99 3.58
C ASP A 53 10.33 2.68 2.09
N ILE A 54 10.20 3.70 1.27
CA ILE A 54 10.11 3.55 -0.18
C ILE A 54 11.48 3.78 -0.77
N ARG A 55 12.06 2.72 -1.32
CA ARG A 55 13.43 2.70 -1.83
C ARG A 55 13.47 2.71 -3.34
N LEU A 56 14.36 3.50 -3.90
CA LEU A 56 14.73 3.48 -5.30
C LEU A 56 15.95 2.56 -5.47
N ILE A 57 15.76 1.44 -6.13
CA ILE A 57 16.80 0.45 -6.36
C ILE A 57 17.33 0.65 -7.77
N PRO A 58 18.60 1.07 -7.95
CA PRO A 58 19.19 1.28 -9.27
C PRO A 58 19.07 0.04 -10.16
N SER A 59 18.71 0.24 -11.40
CA SER A 59 18.68 -0.80 -12.43
C SER A 59 20.00 -0.83 -13.19
N GLU A 60 20.44 -2.02 -13.62
CA GLU A 60 21.67 -2.15 -14.41
C GLU A 60 21.61 -1.41 -15.76
N LYS A 61 20.39 -1.25 -16.29
CA LYS A 61 20.15 -0.59 -17.58
C LYS A 61 19.00 0.37 -17.47
N LEU A 62 19.07 1.44 -18.24
CA LEU A 62 17.94 2.35 -18.43
C LEU A 62 16.78 1.61 -19.14
N THR A 63 15.59 1.77 -18.57
CA THR A 63 14.35 1.16 -19.08
C THR A 63 13.32 2.23 -19.42
N VAL A 64 12.19 1.83 -20.01
CA VAL A 64 11.04 2.72 -20.22
C VAL A 64 10.44 3.25 -18.91
N ALA A 65 10.73 2.58 -17.80
CA ALA A 65 10.29 2.98 -16.45
C ALA A 65 11.33 3.84 -15.71
N GLY A 66 12.48 4.15 -16.31
CA GLY A 66 13.56 4.94 -15.73
C GLY A 66 14.81 4.12 -15.39
N ALA A 67 15.66 4.70 -14.54
CA ALA A 67 16.94 4.14 -14.14
C ALA A 67 16.88 3.29 -12.85
N GLU A 68 15.72 3.20 -12.21
CA GLU A 68 15.52 2.48 -10.96
C GLU A 68 14.17 1.76 -10.91
N SER A 69 14.07 0.76 -10.05
CA SER A 69 12.80 0.16 -9.60
C SER A 69 12.42 0.71 -8.23
N VAL A 70 11.11 0.80 -7.95
CA VAL A 70 10.57 1.25 -6.67
C VAL A 70 10.25 0.03 -5.81
N GLN A 71 10.75 0.01 -4.58
CA GLN A 71 10.49 -1.04 -3.61
C GLN A 71 9.93 -0.48 -2.32
N PHE A 72 8.79 -1.01 -1.89
CA PHE A 72 8.24 -0.75 -0.57
C PHE A 72 8.87 -1.71 0.43
N PHE A 73 9.53 -1.17 1.43
CA PHE A 73 10.22 -1.90 2.48
C PHE A 73 9.51 -1.66 3.81
N PHE A 74 9.06 -2.70 4.46
CA PHE A 74 8.31 -2.61 5.70
C PHE A 74 9.09 -3.23 6.86
N GLN A 75 9.09 -2.55 7.99
CA GLN A 75 9.65 -3.01 9.26
C GLN A 75 8.56 -2.95 10.32
N PRO A 76 8.05 -4.10 10.82
CA PRO A 76 6.93 -4.12 11.76
C PRO A 76 7.30 -3.60 13.15
N ASN A 77 8.51 -3.90 13.62
CA ASN A 77 8.99 -3.46 14.94
C ASN A 77 10.49 -3.18 14.92
N PRO A 78 11.01 -2.30 15.81
CA PRO A 78 12.44 -2.15 16.03
C PRO A 78 13.04 -3.49 16.48
N GLY A 79 14.14 -3.88 15.85
CA GLY A 79 14.81 -5.15 16.16
C GLY A 79 14.30 -6.37 15.38
N GLN A 80 13.15 -6.29 14.72
CA GLN A 80 12.75 -7.28 13.73
C GLN A 80 13.36 -6.93 12.36
N GLN A 81 13.74 -7.98 11.63
CA GLN A 81 14.29 -7.79 10.28
C GLN A 81 13.17 -7.32 9.35
N GLY A 82 13.27 -6.07 8.88
CA GLY A 82 12.38 -5.57 7.83
C GLY A 82 12.63 -6.25 6.49
N GLY A 83 11.68 -6.14 5.59
CA GLY A 83 11.75 -6.74 4.26
C GLY A 83 10.87 -6.04 3.24
N PRO A 84 11.00 -6.44 1.96
CA PRO A 84 10.07 -6.00 0.92
C PRO A 84 8.62 -6.31 1.31
N LEU A 85 7.71 -5.36 1.06
CA LEU A 85 6.29 -5.50 1.37
C LEU A 85 5.68 -6.79 0.79
N SER A 86 6.16 -7.22 -0.38
CA SER A 86 5.75 -8.47 -1.04
C SER A 86 6.15 -9.75 -0.29
N LYS A 87 6.98 -9.65 0.75
CA LYS A 87 7.44 -10.78 1.57
C LYS A 87 6.87 -10.76 2.99
N ILE A 88 5.93 -9.88 3.29
CA ILE A 88 5.26 -9.84 4.60
C ILE A 88 4.41 -11.10 4.75
N ALA A 89 4.59 -11.79 5.86
CA ALA A 89 3.91 -13.05 6.15
C ALA A 89 2.52 -12.87 6.79
N SER A 90 2.24 -11.70 7.42
CA SER A 90 0.98 -11.42 8.10
C SER A 90 -0.02 -10.75 7.18
N GLY A 91 -1.16 -11.42 6.91
CA GLY A 91 -2.26 -10.88 6.11
C GLY A 91 -2.83 -9.59 6.72
N GLY A 92 -3.07 -9.58 8.03
CA GLY A 92 -3.59 -8.39 8.72
C GLY A 92 -2.64 -7.19 8.67
N GLU A 93 -1.33 -7.37 8.81
CA GLU A 93 -0.36 -6.27 8.64
C GLU A 93 -0.37 -5.75 7.22
N LEU A 94 -0.35 -6.64 6.22
CA LEU A 94 -0.38 -6.25 4.81
C LEU A 94 -1.65 -5.48 4.47
N SER A 95 -2.81 -5.91 4.95
CA SER A 95 -4.10 -5.24 4.74
C SER A 95 -4.12 -3.85 5.36
N ARG A 96 -3.56 -3.67 6.58
CA ARG A 96 -3.47 -2.35 7.22
C ARG A 96 -2.47 -1.42 6.54
N VAL A 97 -1.33 -1.92 6.08
CA VAL A 97 -0.40 -1.13 5.25
C VAL A 97 -1.07 -0.71 3.94
N SER A 98 -1.80 -1.62 3.29
CA SER A 98 -2.58 -1.31 2.09
C SER A 98 -3.63 -0.22 2.36
N LEU A 99 -4.35 -0.30 3.47
CA LEU A 99 -5.31 0.73 3.88
C LEU A 99 -4.64 2.09 4.03
N ALA A 100 -3.51 2.19 4.75
CA ALA A 100 -2.79 3.45 4.91
C ALA A 100 -2.37 4.06 3.56
N ILE A 101 -1.85 3.24 2.65
CA ILE A 101 -1.49 3.68 1.29
C ILE A 101 -2.73 4.20 0.54
N GLN A 102 -3.84 3.48 0.60
CA GLN A 102 -5.07 3.83 -0.11
C GLN A 102 -5.70 5.12 0.42
N VAL A 103 -5.71 5.34 1.73
CA VAL A 103 -6.23 6.59 2.35
C VAL A 103 -5.46 7.80 1.82
N ILE A 104 -4.12 7.72 1.78
CA ILE A 104 -3.27 8.83 1.32
C ILE A 104 -3.42 9.07 -0.19
N THR A 105 -3.62 8.02 -0.98
CA THR A 105 -3.68 8.11 -2.44
C THR A 105 -5.09 8.25 -3.01
N ALA A 106 -6.13 8.06 -2.20
CA ALA A 106 -7.55 8.03 -2.64
C ALA A 106 -8.01 9.29 -3.39
N THR A 107 -7.48 10.46 -3.04
CA THR A 107 -7.82 11.73 -3.71
C THR A 107 -7.21 11.86 -5.10
N ARG A 108 -6.23 11.04 -5.44
CA ARG A 108 -5.45 11.08 -6.70
C ARG A 108 -5.86 10.00 -7.70
N LEU A 109 -6.64 9.01 -7.26
CA LEU A 109 -7.06 7.89 -8.10
C LEU A 109 -8.50 8.09 -8.58
N ALA A 110 -8.81 7.59 -9.78
CA ALA A 110 -10.20 7.44 -10.22
C ALA A 110 -10.92 6.51 -9.25
N LYS A 111 -12.21 6.77 -8.95
CA LYS A 111 -13.03 6.04 -7.96
C LYS A 111 -12.94 4.51 -8.13
N PRO A 112 -12.01 3.81 -7.47
CA PRO A 112 -11.87 2.37 -7.58
C PRO A 112 -12.87 1.66 -6.66
N THR A 113 -13.09 0.38 -6.91
CA THR A 113 -13.65 -0.53 -5.91
C THR A 113 -12.48 -1.17 -5.17
N LEU A 114 -12.46 -1.05 -3.86
CA LEU A 114 -11.43 -1.58 -2.98
C LEU A 114 -12.01 -2.66 -2.10
N VAL A 115 -11.29 -3.76 -1.95
CA VAL A 115 -11.70 -4.89 -1.11
C VAL A 115 -10.64 -5.09 -0.03
N PHE A 116 -11.07 -5.06 1.23
CA PHE A 116 -10.21 -5.32 2.38
C PHE A 116 -10.68 -6.59 3.08
N ASP A 117 -9.75 -7.52 3.22
CA ASP A 117 -9.89 -8.72 4.02
C ASP A 117 -8.83 -8.72 5.12
N GLU A 118 -9.15 -9.26 6.29
CA GLU A 118 -8.25 -9.37 7.44
C GLU A 118 -7.69 -8.03 7.98
N VAL A 119 -8.24 -6.88 7.61
CA VAL A 119 -7.74 -5.56 8.03
C VAL A 119 -7.83 -5.35 9.55
N ASP A 120 -8.75 -6.03 10.21
CA ASP A 120 -9.03 -5.98 11.64
C ASP A 120 -8.52 -7.20 12.43
N VAL A 121 -7.77 -8.10 11.80
CA VAL A 121 -7.16 -9.25 12.46
C VAL A 121 -6.11 -8.80 13.47
N GLY A 122 -6.21 -9.32 14.70
CA GLY A 122 -5.28 -9.04 15.79
C GLY A 122 -5.42 -7.66 16.44
N ILE A 123 -6.46 -6.91 16.10
CA ILE A 123 -6.79 -5.62 16.74
C ILE A 123 -8.19 -5.66 17.33
N GLY A 124 -8.48 -4.71 18.23
CA GLY A 124 -9.80 -4.59 18.85
C GLY A 124 -9.98 -3.22 19.51
N GLY A 125 -11.11 -3.00 20.14
CA GLY A 125 -11.41 -1.78 20.90
C GLY A 125 -11.19 -0.50 20.09
N LYS A 126 -10.37 0.40 20.61
CA LYS A 126 -10.10 1.72 20.00
C LYS A 126 -9.43 1.61 18.63
N THR A 127 -8.51 0.65 18.45
CA THR A 127 -7.81 0.46 17.18
C THR A 127 -8.76 0.00 16.09
N ALA A 128 -9.66 -0.94 16.38
CA ALA A 128 -10.69 -1.38 15.42
C ALA A 128 -11.66 -0.24 15.06
N ALA A 129 -12.04 0.60 16.02
CA ALA A 129 -12.84 1.80 15.74
C ALA A 129 -12.09 2.76 14.80
N LYS A 130 -10.79 2.97 15.00
CA LYS A 130 -9.98 3.85 14.15
C LYS A 130 -9.80 3.30 12.73
N VAL A 131 -9.64 1.99 12.58
CA VAL A 131 -9.65 1.32 11.27
C VAL A 131 -10.99 1.57 10.56
N GLY A 132 -12.12 1.45 11.26
CA GLY A 132 -13.43 1.76 10.70
C GLY A 132 -13.56 3.21 10.24
N GLU A 133 -13.05 4.19 11.02
CA GLU A 133 -13.02 5.61 10.61
C GLU A 133 -12.23 5.81 9.31
N LEU A 134 -11.05 5.22 9.18
CA LEU A 134 -10.22 5.31 7.97
C LEU A 134 -10.90 4.67 6.76
N LEU A 135 -11.57 3.53 6.94
CA LEU A 135 -12.36 2.89 5.89
C LEU A 135 -13.54 3.79 5.45
N THR A 136 -14.21 4.44 6.39
CA THR A 136 -15.29 5.39 6.12
C THR A 136 -14.78 6.63 5.38
N GLU A 137 -13.61 7.14 5.76
CA GLU A 137 -12.96 8.24 5.04
C GLU A 137 -12.64 7.86 3.60
N LEU A 138 -12.08 6.68 3.40
CA LEU A 138 -11.78 6.12 2.07
C LEU A 138 -13.04 5.94 1.23
N ALA A 139 -14.14 5.52 1.83
CA ALA A 139 -15.43 5.29 1.17
C ALA A 139 -16.06 6.58 0.60
N ARG A 140 -15.63 7.77 1.03
CA ARG A 140 -16.07 9.04 0.43
C ARG A 140 -15.62 9.18 -1.03
N ASN A 141 -14.53 8.53 -1.41
CA ASN A 141 -13.91 8.66 -2.73
C ASN A 141 -13.88 7.34 -3.52
N ALA A 142 -14.22 6.21 -2.91
CA ALA A 142 -14.15 4.87 -3.50
C ALA A 142 -15.33 4.01 -3.03
N GLN A 143 -15.62 2.93 -3.73
CA GLN A 143 -16.46 1.86 -3.19
C GLN A 143 -15.56 0.95 -2.34
N VAL A 144 -15.90 0.79 -1.06
CA VAL A 144 -15.12 -0.01 -0.12
C VAL A 144 -15.93 -1.22 0.33
N LEU A 145 -15.41 -2.41 0.10
CA LEU A 145 -15.95 -3.68 0.57
C LEU A 145 -15.01 -4.22 1.64
N VAL A 146 -15.54 -4.58 2.80
CA VAL A 146 -14.74 -5.04 3.93
C VAL A 146 -15.29 -6.35 4.47
N VAL A 147 -14.43 -7.34 4.65
CA VAL A 147 -14.73 -8.54 5.43
C VAL A 147 -14.20 -8.28 6.85
N THR A 148 -15.11 -8.29 7.83
CA THR A 148 -14.77 -7.95 9.22
C THR A 148 -15.49 -8.86 10.21
N HIS A 149 -14.84 -9.13 11.33
CA HIS A 149 -15.43 -9.78 12.50
C HIS A 149 -15.55 -8.82 13.71
N GLN A 150 -15.08 -7.57 13.55
CA GLN A 150 -15.10 -6.56 14.59
C GLN A 150 -16.36 -5.68 14.51
N PRO A 151 -17.17 -5.65 15.57
CA PRO A 151 -18.39 -4.84 15.58
C PRO A 151 -18.12 -3.34 15.43
N GLN A 152 -16.94 -2.86 15.87
CA GLN A 152 -16.52 -1.47 15.73
C GLN A 152 -16.27 -1.06 14.27
N VAL A 153 -15.85 -2.00 13.42
CA VAL A 153 -15.70 -1.78 11.98
C VAL A 153 -17.05 -1.92 11.30
N ALA A 154 -17.77 -3.02 11.57
CA ALA A 154 -19.08 -3.29 10.99
C ALA A 154 -20.12 -2.18 11.26
N GLY A 155 -20.08 -1.61 12.46
CA GLY A 155 -21.01 -0.53 12.87
C GLY A 155 -20.83 0.80 12.15
N GLN A 156 -19.76 0.96 11.35
CA GLN A 156 -19.50 2.17 10.55
C GLN A 156 -19.84 1.98 9.07
N ALA A 157 -20.32 0.80 8.69
CA ALA A 157 -20.71 0.51 7.30
C ALA A 157 -22.08 1.13 6.97
N ASP A 158 -22.21 1.67 5.74
CA ASP A 158 -23.51 2.11 5.19
C ASP A 158 -24.43 0.92 4.91
N GLN A 159 -23.83 -0.23 4.58
CA GLN A 159 -24.56 -1.49 4.31
C GLN A 159 -23.80 -2.66 4.94
N LEU A 160 -24.53 -3.54 5.64
CA LEU A 160 -23.99 -4.72 6.30
C LEU A 160 -24.70 -5.98 5.80
N SER A 161 -23.92 -6.97 5.36
CA SER A 161 -24.39 -8.31 5.03
C SER A 161 -23.83 -9.31 6.04
N LEU A 162 -24.72 -10.07 6.69
CA LEU A 162 -24.32 -11.12 7.63
C LEU A 162 -24.38 -12.48 6.93
N ILE A 163 -23.30 -13.25 7.05
CA ILE A 163 -23.24 -14.61 6.54
C ILE A 163 -23.39 -15.56 7.73
N HIS A 164 -24.53 -16.27 7.80
CA HIS A 164 -24.70 -17.36 8.74
C HIS A 164 -24.19 -18.66 8.12
N ILE A 165 -23.09 -19.18 8.66
CA ILE A 165 -22.65 -20.55 8.39
C ILE A 165 -23.36 -21.42 9.42
N SER A 166 -24.49 -22.06 9.03
CA SER A 166 -25.10 -23.13 9.85
C SER A 166 -24.17 -24.34 9.77
N GLU A 167 -23.66 -24.80 10.93
CA GLU A 167 -23.00 -26.11 10.99
C GLU A 167 -23.99 -27.17 10.49
N PRO A 168 -23.56 -28.11 9.63
CA PRO A 168 -24.38 -29.23 9.26
C PRO A 168 -24.70 -30.02 10.54
N THR A 169 -25.97 -30.09 10.89
CA THR A 169 -26.49 -30.95 11.96
C THR A 169 -26.01 -32.37 11.71
N ARG A 170 -25.13 -32.90 12.59
CA ARG A 170 -24.79 -34.33 12.54
C ARG A 170 -26.08 -35.13 12.68
N PRO A 171 -26.35 -36.09 11.80
CA PRO A 171 -27.46 -37.01 12.01
C PRO A 171 -27.21 -37.69 13.36
N ASN A 172 -28.20 -37.69 14.24
CA ASN A 172 -28.17 -38.49 15.44
C ASN A 172 -28.09 -39.97 15.04
N GLU A 173 -26.98 -40.60 15.40
CA GLU A 173 -26.89 -42.07 15.39
C GLU A 173 -27.73 -42.66 16.48
#